data_f882811863784e7705389d7f70d193bb
#
_entry.id   f882811863784e7705389d7f70d193bb
#
_cell.length_a   1.000
_cell.length_b   1.000
_cell.length_c   1.000
_cell.angle_alpha   90.00
_cell.angle_beta   90.00
_cell.angle_gamma   90.00
#
_symmetry.space_group_name_H-M   'P 1'
#
loop_
_entity.id
_entity.type
_entity.pdbx_description
1 polymer ?
#
loop_
_entity_poly.entity_id
_entity_poly.type
_entity_poly.pdbx_seq_one_letter_code
_entity_poly.pdbx_strand_id
1 'polypeptide(L)'
;RDKLYILNNFFSRMTLFDYDSKITIKLPFPGKNISFISRGDELYIIHYIKPFIMYRVDLHTGGIHAVDVSENGQDEQLLYRGGTPGYKLSDDIYYGYGHKTYITNDNILMHDIFRWDVDFRGGKPAMEIKDVVQPPNSRCICDPTSVIEMNNKTFLLTAESDKSWFCDQEYITNVYQVV
;
A
#
# COMPACT_ATOMS: atom_id res chain seq x y z
N ARG A 1 5.93 -17.96 15.85
CA ARG A 1 7.02 -17.35 15.07
C ARG A 1 6.38 -16.47 14.01
N ASP A 2 6.77 -15.22 13.97
CA ASP A 2 6.37 -14.30 12.90
C ASP A 2 6.98 -14.81 11.59
N LYS A 3 6.16 -14.91 10.56
CA LYS A 3 6.63 -15.33 9.23
C LYS A 3 7.02 -14.11 8.41
N LEU A 4 8.11 -14.23 7.67
CA LEU A 4 8.59 -13.18 6.78
C LEU A 4 8.17 -13.49 5.34
N TYR A 5 7.40 -12.58 4.75
CA TYR A 5 7.04 -12.60 3.35
C TYR A 5 7.70 -11.44 2.60
N ILE A 6 8.25 -11.72 1.44
CA ILE A 6 8.88 -10.72 0.59
C ILE A 6 8.07 -10.61 -0.70
N LEU A 7 7.54 -9.42 -0.97
CA LEU A 7 6.93 -9.10 -2.25
C LEU A 7 8.01 -8.73 -3.25
N ASN A 8 7.98 -9.38 -4.39
CA ASN A 8 8.82 -9.03 -5.53
C ASN A 8 7.95 -8.66 -6.73
N ASN A 9 8.26 -7.54 -7.35
CA ASN A 9 7.64 -7.08 -8.59
C ASN A 9 8.72 -7.04 -9.69
N PHE A 10 8.74 -8.06 -10.53
CA PHE A 10 9.71 -8.16 -11.60
C PHE A 10 9.00 -8.28 -12.95
N PHE A 11 9.25 -7.34 -13.86
CA PHE A 11 8.70 -7.30 -15.22
C PHE A 11 7.19 -7.60 -15.29
N SER A 12 6.38 -6.81 -14.63
CA SER A 12 4.91 -6.97 -14.56
C SER A 12 4.41 -8.27 -13.91
N ARG A 13 5.28 -9.06 -13.33
CA ARG A 13 4.92 -10.26 -12.56
C ARG A 13 5.17 -10.00 -11.10
N MET A 14 4.14 -10.19 -10.30
CA MET A 14 4.25 -10.10 -8.86
C MET A 14 4.36 -11.49 -8.25
N THR A 15 5.28 -11.63 -7.32
CA THR A 15 5.45 -12.86 -6.54
C THR A 15 5.58 -12.55 -5.08
N LEU A 16 4.97 -13.38 -4.25
CA LEU A 16 5.14 -13.39 -2.81
C LEU A 16 6.05 -14.55 -2.43
N PHE A 17 7.17 -14.25 -1.82
CA PHE A 17 8.14 -15.25 -1.38
C PHE A 17 8.02 -15.45 0.14
N ASP A 18 7.71 -16.67 0.57
CA ASP A 18 7.78 -17.08 1.97
C ASP A 18 9.23 -17.40 2.31
N TYR A 19 9.83 -16.57 3.16
CA TYR A 19 11.25 -16.71 3.51
C TYR A 19 11.56 -17.98 4.29
N ASP A 20 10.63 -18.48 5.10
CA ASP A 20 10.83 -19.66 5.91
C ASP A 20 10.71 -20.96 5.11
N SER A 21 9.61 -21.10 4.36
CA SER A 21 9.35 -22.31 3.55
C SER A 21 10.06 -22.31 2.21
N LYS A 22 10.60 -21.16 1.76
CA LYS A 22 11.20 -20.95 0.43
C LYS A 22 10.22 -21.12 -0.74
N ILE A 23 8.92 -21.06 -0.45
CA ILE A 23 7.87 -21.16 -1.47
C ILE A 23 7.64 -19.78 -2.10
N THR A 24 7.46 -19.79 -3.42
CA THR A 24 7.06 -18.60 -4.18
C THR A 24 5.64 -18.75 -4.67
N ILE A 25 4.77 -17.83 -4.26
CA ILE A 25 3.39 -17.72 -4.74
C ILE A 25 3.35 -16.69 -5.86
N LYS A 26 2.84 -17.07 -7.03
CA LYS A 26 2.64 -16.14 -8.14
C LYS A 26 1.30 -15.43 -7.98
N LEU A 27 1.32 -14.10 -7.96
CA LEU A 27 0.11 -13.32 -7.92
C LEU A 27 -0.48 -13.20 -9.35
N PRO A 28 -1.80 -13.32 -9.51
CA PRO A 28 -2.45 -13.40 -10.83
C PRO A 28 -2.61 -12.03 -11.50
N PHE A 29 -2.10 -10.98 -10.90
CA PHE A 29 -2.23 -9.60 -11.37
C PHE A 29 -0.87 -8.90 -11.37
N PRO A 30 -0.63 -7.98 -12.31
CA PRO A 30 0.48 -7.04 -12.24
C PRO A 30 0.14 -5.94 -11.23
N GLY A 31 1.15 -5.25 -10.74
CA GLY A 31 0.90 -4.09 -9.89
C GLY A 31 2.19 -3.53 -9.32
N LYS A 32 2.07 -2.33 -8.79
CA LYS A 32 3.09 -1.68 -7.97
C LYS A 32 2.38 -0.90 -6.88
N ASN A 33 3.09 -0.62 -5.80
CA ASN A 33 2.55 0.15 -4.67
C ASN A 33 1.28 -0.49 -4.09
N ILE A 34 1.29 -1.82 -3.96
CA ILE A 34 0.23 -2.57 -3.28
C ILE A 34 0.48 -2.58 -1.79
N SER A 35 -0.58 -2.70 -1.01
CA SER A 35 -0.51 -2.80 0.45
C SER A 35 -0.89 -4.20 0.93
N PHE A 36 -0.43 -4.56 2.12
CA PHE A 36 -0.72 -5.85 2.75
C PHE A 36 -1.32 -5.65 4.11
N ILE A 37 -2.20 -6.56 4.51
CA ILE A 37 -2.68 -6.69 5.88
C ILE A 37 -2.44 -8.12 6.34
N SER A 38 -1.72 -8.27 7.45
CA SER A 38 -1.62 -9.54 8.16
C SER A 38 -2.64 -9.55 9.31
N ARG A 39 -3.59 -10.51 9.27
CA ARG A 39 -4.64 -10.66 10.27
C ARG A 39 -4.70 -12.09 10.75
N GLY A 40 -4.10 -12.35 11.91
CA GLY A 40 -3.87 -13.72 12.37
C GLY A 40 -3.03 -14.51 11.38
N ASP A 41 -3.53 -15.68 10.96
CA ASP A 41 -2.87 -16.54 9.96
C ASP A 41 -3.25 -16.19 8.52
N GLU A 42 -3.99 -15.11 8.30
CA GLU A 42 -4.44 -14.67 6.99
C GLU A 42 -3.61 -13.51 6.48
N LEU A 43 -3.28 -13.54 5.18
CA LEU A 43 -2.64 -12.45 4.47
C LEU A 43 -3.61 -11.88 3.43
N TYR A 44 -3.82 -10.59 3.50
CA TYR A 44 -4.64 -9.86 2.53
C TYR A 44 -3.75 -8.94 1.69
N ILE A 45 -4.09 -8.82 0.41
CA ILE A 45 -3.44 -7.93 -0.55
C ILE A 45 -4.47 -6.89 -0.98
N ILE A 46 -4.18 -5.63 -0.74
CA ILE A 46 -4.92 -4.50 -1.30
C ILE A 46 -4.26 -4.16 -2.64
N HIS A 47 -4.89 -4.57 -3.73
CA HIS A 47 -4.37 -4.34 -5.08
C HIS A 47 -4.65 -2.92 -5.56
N TYR A 48 -5.86 -2.41 -5.29
CA TYR A 48 -6.25 -1.03 -5.54
C TYR A 48 -6.99 -0.45 -4.33
N ILE A 49 -6.74 0.82 -4.08
CA ILE A 49 -7.42 1.56 -3.02
C ILE A 49 -8.78 2.07 -3.52
N LYS A 50 -8.81 2.63 -4.74
CA LYS A 50 -10.02 3.14 -5.36
C LYS A 50 -10.03 2.80 -6.86
N PRO A 51 -10.97 1.96 -7.33
CA PRO A 51 -11.93 1.20 -6.53
C PRO A 51 -11.23 0.25 -5.57
N PHE A 52 -11.90 -0.11 -4.48
CA PHE A 52 -11.31 -1.04 -3.51
C PHE A 52 -11.28 -2.44 -4.07
N ILE A 53 -10.07 -3.00 -4.24
CA ILE A 53 -9.86 -4.37 -4.70
C ILE A 53 -8.92 -5.08 -3.74
N MET A 54 -9.44 -6.10 -3.08
CA MET A 54 -8.72 -6.88 -2.08
C MET A 54 -8.79 -8.37 -2.38
N TYR A 55 -7.67 -9.05 -2.16
CA TYR A 55 -7.54 -10.50 -2.24
C TYR A 55 -7.05 -11.07 -0.92
N ARG A 56 -7.53 -12.27 -0.59
CA ARG A 56 -6.95 -13.09 0.47
C ARG A 56 -6.03 -14.13 -0.16
N VAL A 57 -4.86 -14.30 0.43
CA VAL A 57 -3.87 -15.30 0.02
C VAL A 57 -3.97 -16.50 0.96
N ASP A 58 -4.22 -17.68 0.42
CA ASP A 58 -4.03 -18.92 1.13
C ASP A 58 -2.53 -19.26 1.11
N LEU A 59 -1.89 -19.10 2.26
CA LEU A 59 -0.44 -19.30 2.39
C LEU A 59 -0.01 -20.77 2.35
N HIS A 60 -0.95 -21.73 2.45
CA HIS A 60 -0.65 -23.14 2.35
C HIS A 60 -0.72 -23.66 0.91
N THR A 61 -1.74 -23.23 0.19
CA THR A 61 -1.98 -23.71 -1.19
C THR A 61 -1.46 -22.75 -2.25
N GLY A 62 -1.16 -21.49 -1.88
CA GLY A 62 -0.87 -20.41 -2.81
C GLY A 62 -2.11 -19.91 -3.55
N GLY A 63 -3.32 -20.32 -3.11
CA GLY A 63 -4.58 -19.86 -3.69
C GLY A 63 -4.84 -18.39 -3.42
N ILE A 64 -5.39 -17.69 -4.42
CA ILE A 64 -5.76 -16.28 -4.34
C ILE A 64 -7.27 -16.17 -4.50
N HIS A 65 -7.92 -15.58 -3.51
CA HIS A 65 -9.37 -15.45 -3.45
C HIS A 65 -9.76 -13.97 -3.41
N ALA A 66 -10.59 -13.53 -4.34
CA ALA A 66 -11.15 -12.18 -4.31
C ALA A 66 -12.05 -12.03 -3.06
N VAL A 67 -11.80 -11.00 -2.26
CA VAL A 67 -12.59 -10.66 -1.07
C VAL A 67 -13.51 -9.50 -1.38
N ASP A 68 -12.99 -8.50 -2.05
CA ASP A 68 -13.74 -7.39 -2.61
C ASP A 68 -13.18 -7.03 -3.99
N VAL A 69 -14.09 -6.89 -4.96
CA VAL A 69 -13.78 -6.42 -6.31
C VAL A 69 -14.87 -5.43 -6.70
N SER A 70 -14.60 -4.16 -6.52
CA SER A 70 -15.49 -3.10 -7.01
C SER A 70 -15.21 -2.86 -8.50
N GLU A 71 -16.24 -2.97 -9.32
CA GLU A 71 -16.13 -2.73 -10.77
C GLU A 71 -16.20 -1.24 -11.14
N ASN A 72 -16.62 -0.38 -10.19
CA ASN A 72 -16.79 1.05 -10.43
C ASN A 72 -15.48 1.82 -10.20
N GLY A 73 -15.15 2.74 -11.08
CA GLY A 73 -14.02 3.67 -10.90
C GLY A 73 -12.70 3.17 -11.48
N GLN A 74 -12.72 2.41 -12.58
CA GLN A 74 -11.50 1.94 -13.26
C GLN A 74 -10.53 3.08 -13.61
N ASP A 75 -11.03 4.24 -13.96
CA ASP A 75 -10.21 5.42 -14.30
C ASP A 75 -9.43 5.97 -13.09
N GLU A 76 -9.87 5.66 -11.86
CA GLU A 76 -9.19 6.08 -10.64
C GLU A 76 -8.12 5.09 -10.14
N GLN A 77 -8.05 3.89 -10.70
CA GLN A 77 -7.05 2.87 -10.31
C GLN A 77 -5.60 3.35 -10.44
N LEU A 78 -5.34 4.20 -11.42
CA LEU A 78 -4.02 4.77 -11.65
C LEU A 78 -3.71 5.93 -10.70
N LEU A 79 -4.73 6.54 -10.10
CA LEU A 79 -4.59 7.71 -9.25
C LEU A 79 -4.36 7.34 -7.78
N TYR A 80 -5.13 6.36 -7.26
CA TYR A 80 -5.06 5.95 -5.86
C TYR A 80 -4.29 4.64 -5.70
N ARG A 81 -3.13 4.71 -5.11
CA ARG A 81 -2.24 3.57 -4.91
C ARG A 81 -1.94 3.34 -3.44
N GLY A 82 -1.64 2.09 -3.10
CA GLY A 82 -1.09 1.75 -1.80
C GLY A 82 0.32 2.30 -1.60
N GLY A 83 0.95 1.89 -0.55
CA GLY A 83 2.29 2.30 -0.16
C GLY A 83 2.74 1.48 1.02
N THR A 84 2.33 1.85 2.24
CA THR A 84 2.71 1.08 3.42
C THR A 84 1.93 -0.22 3.55
N PRO A 85 2.46 -1.21 4.29
CA PRO A 85 1.63 -2.27 4.87
C PRO A 85 0.51 -1.70 5.73
N GLY A 86 -0.48 -2.54 6.06
CA GLY A 86 -1.51 -2.22 7.04
C GLY A 86 -1.06 -2.55 8.45
N TYR A 87 -1.25 -1.60 9.34
CA TYR A 87 -0.94 -1.68 10.76
C TYR A 87 -2.23 -1.81 11.56
N LYS A 88 -2.21 -2.62 12.61
CA LYS A 88 -3.40 -2.81 13.45
C LYS A 88 -3.67 -1.54 14.25
N LEU A 89 -4.85 -0.94 14.05
CA LEU A 89 -5.33 0.21 14.81
C LEU A 89 -6.11 -0.24 16.06
N SER A 90 -6.98 -1.21 15.87
CA SER A 90 -7.79 -1.85 16.93
C SER A 90 -8.20 -3.25 16.47
N ASP A 91 -9.02 -3.96 17.24
CA ASP A 91 -9.50 -5.25 16.82
C ASP A 91 -10.30 -5.13 15.51
N ASP A 92 -9.84 -5.87 14.51
CA ASP A 92 -10.41 -5.93 13.16
C ASP A 92 -10.40 -4.60 12.38
N ILE A 93 -9.66 -3.57 12.83
CA ILE A 93 -9.41 -2.35 12.06
C ILE A 93 -7.92 -2.19 11.82
N TYR A 94 -7.56 -1.96 10.56
CA TYR A 94 -6.19 -1.75 10.10
C TYR A 94 -6.10 -0.42 9.38
N TYR A 95 -4.97 0.24 9.49
CA TYR A 95 -4.70 1.48 8.78
C TYR A 95 -3.37 1.41 8.02
N GLY A 96 -3.23 2.25 7.03
CA GLY A 96 -1.98 2.44 6.31
C GLY A 96 -2.01 3.74 5.52
N TYR A 97 -0.96 3.96 4.75
CA TYR A 97 -0.83 5.14 3.93
C TYR A 97 -0.64 4.75 2.47
N GLY A 98 -1.24 5.55 1.61
CA GLY A 98 -1.11 5.46 0.18
C GLY A 98 -0.84 6.83 -0.41
N HIS A 99 -0.74 6.91 -1.72
CA HIS A 99 -0.61 8.19 -2.41
C HIS A 99 -1.60 8.31 -3.56
N LYS A 100 -2.06 9.53 -3.79
CA LYS A 100 -2.82 9.92 -4.98
C LYS A 100 -1.88 10.62 -5.93
N THR A 101 -1.82 10.12 -7.17
CA THR A 101 -1.01 10.71 -8.23
C THR A 101 -1.87 11.68 -9.05
N TYR A 102 -1.35 12.87 -9.34
CA TYR A 102 -1.99 13.82 -10.24
C TYR A 102 -0.94 14.67 -10.98
N ILE A 103 -1.36 15.35 -12.02
CA ILE A 103 -0.52 16.26 -12.80
C ILE A 103 -1.03 17.69 -12.59
N THR A 104 -0.14 18.60 -12.23
CA THR A 104 -0.46 20.01 -12.06
C THR A 104 -0.65 20.71 -13.43
N ASN A 105 -1.17 21.94 -13.41
CA ASN A 105 -1.29 22.77 -14.62
C ASN A 105 0.07 23.04 -15.30
N ASP A 106 1.15 23.03 -14.54
CA ASP A 106 2.53 23.19 -15.02
C ASP A 106 3.15 21.87 -15.51
N ASN A 107 2.33 20.84 -15.68
CA ASN A 107 2.73 19.51 -16.13
C ASN A 107 3.74 18.80 -15.18
N ILE A 108 3.63 19.08 -13.88
CA ILE A 108 4.44 18.43 -12.85
C ILE A 108 3.65 17.27 -12.26
N LEU A 109 4.25 16.08 -12.21
CA LEU A 109 3.67 14.93 -11.52
C LEU A 109 3.82 15.11 -10.00
N MET A 110 2.73 14.99 -9.28
CA MET A 110 2.65 15.17 -7.84
C MET A 110 2.02 13.97 -7.16
N HIS A 111 2.44 13.71 -5.93
CA HIS A 111 1.83 12.74 -5.05
C HIS A 111 1.30 13.41 -3.79
N ASP A 112 0.02 13.17 -3.47
CA ASP A 112 -0.57 13.51 -2.18
C ASP A 112 -0.68 12.24 -1.34
N ILE A 113 -0.12 12.25 -0.15
CA ILE A 113 -0.23 11.12 0.79
C ILE A 113 -1.59 11.18 1.48
N PHE A 114 -2.27 10.06 1.55
CA PHE A 114 -3.50 9.89 2.32
C PHE A 114 -3.40 8.68 3.25
N ARG A 115 -4.16 8.72 4.32
CA ARG A 115 -4.40 7.56 5.18
C ARG A 115 -5.61 6.79 4.68
N TRP A 116 -5.54 5.47 4.74
CA TRP A 116 -6.67 4.57 4.55
C TRP A 116 -6.85 3.67 5.77
N ASP A 117 -8.11 3.34 6.05
CA ASP A 117 -8.51 2.38 7.07
C ASP A 117 -9.29 1.23 6.42
N VAL A 118 -9.08 0.00 6.89
CA VAL A 118 -9.88 -1.17 6.50
C VAL A 118 -10.50 -1.78 7.73
N ASP A 119 -11.84 -1.90 7.70
CA ASP A 119 -12.65 -2.47 8.77
C ASP A 119 -13.16 -3.86 8.36
N PHE A 120 -12.81 -4.89 9.14
CA PHE A 120 -13.22 -6.28 8.92
C PHE A 120 -14.44 -6.70 9.78
N ARG A 121 -14.98 -5.84 10.64
CA ARG A 121 -16.05 -6.19 11.58
C ARG A 121 -17.37 -6.54 10.90
N GLY A 122 -17.64 -6.01 9.73
CA GLY A 122 -18.88 -6.19 8.97
C GLY A 122 -18.99 -7.49 8.18
N GLY A 123 -18.06 -8.45 8.32
CA GLY A 123 -18.02 -9.70 7.55
C GLY A 123 -17.41 -9.55 6.16
N LYS A 124 -17.61 -8.42 5.48
CA LYS A 124 -16.92 -8.01 4.27
C LYS A 124 -16.03 -6.82 4.62
N PRO A 125 -14.74 -6.82 4.23
CA PRO A 125 -13.85 -5.69 4.47
C PRO A 125 -14.39 -4.41 3.82
N ALA A 126 -14.36 -3.31 4.57
CA ALA A 126 -14.74 -1.99 4.07
C ALA A 126 -13.55 -1.04 4.14
N MET A 127 -13.27 -0.37 3.02
CA MET A 127 -12.20 0.63 2.91
C MET A 127 -12.77 2.03 3.08
N GLU A 128 -12.09 2.83 3.89
CA GLU A 128 -12.33 4.27 4.01
C GLU A 128 -11.03 5.02 3.75
N ILE A 129 -11.07 5.98 2.84
CA ILE A 129 -9.98 6.94 2.64
C ILE A 129 -10.20 8.08 3.62
N LYS A 130 -9.23 8.29 4.48
CA LYS A 130 -9.21 9.40 5.44
C LYS A 130 -8.55 10.64 4.82
N ASP A 131 -8.31 11.64 5.63
CA ASP A 131 -7.74 12.90 5.18
C ASP A 131 -6.36 12.74 4.53
N VAL A 132 -6.04 13.67 3.64
CA VAL A 132 -4.70 13.83 3.08
C VAL A 132 -3.76 14.24 4.21
N VAL A 133 -2.68 13.49 4.37
CA VAL A 133 -1.64 13.72 5.37
C VAL A 133 -0.36 14.11 4.64
N GLN A 134 -0.39 15.30 3.99
CA GLN A 134 0.77 15.74 3.25
C GLN A 134 1.88 16.20 4.22
N PRO A 135 3.04 15.55 4.22
CA PRO A 135 4.14 15.99 5.05
C PRO A 135 4.63 17.39 4.64
N PRO A 136 4.97 18.26 5.58
CA PRO A 136 5.47 19.58 5.26
C PRO A 136 6.80 19.50 4.49
N ASN A 137 6.92 20.27 3.42
CA ASN A 137 8.11 20.30 2.55
C ASN A 137 8.44 18.96 1.86
N SER A 138 7.46 18.07 1.69
CA SER A 138 7.65 16.87 0.87
C SER A 138 7.91 17.25 -0.58
N ARG A 139 8.64 16.38 -1.27
CA ARG A 139 8.96 16.55 -2.71
C ARG A 139 7.76 16.20 -3.57
N CYS A 140 7.85 16.52 -4.88
CA CYS A 140 6.79 16.24 -5.86
C CYS A 140 6.37 14.78 -5.86
N ILE A 141 7.33 13.86 -5.94
CA ILE A 141 7.11 12.44 -5.77
C ILE A 141 7.34 12.10 -4.31
N CYS A 142 6.33 11.61 -3.65
CA CYS A 142 6.37 11.26 -2.23
C CYS A 142 5.61 9.94 -2.04
N ASP A 143 6.35 8.84 -1.96
CA ASP A 143 5.80 7.49 -1.82
C ASP A 143 5.90 7.02 -0.37
N PRO A 144 4.79 6.77 0.32
CA PRO A 144 4.82 6.21 1.67
C PRO A 144 5.30 4.75 1.61
N THR A 145 6.30 4.42 2.43
CA THR A 145 6.93 3.09 2.38
C THR A 145 6.73 2.28 3.65
N SER A 146 6.74 2.91 4.81
CA SER A 146 6.61 2.22 6.09
C SER A 146 6.12 3.17 7.19
N VAL A 147 5.64 2.60 8.27
CA VAL A 147 5.28 3.30 9.50
C VAL A 147 6.10 2.74 10.65
N ILE A 148 6.59 3.62 11.50
CA ILE A 148 7.28 3.25 12.75
C ILE A 148 6.53 3.89 13.91
N GLU A 149 6.19 3.07 14.90
CA GLU A 149 5.65 3.56 16.17
C GLU A 149 6.75 3.55 17.23
N MET A 150 7.04 4.69 17.80
CA MET A 150 8.07 4.86 18.81
C MET A 150 7.68 5.94 19.82
N ASN A 151 7.77 5.63 21.12
CA ASN A 151 7.47 6.57 22.20
C ASN A 151 6.08 7.23 22.08
N ASN A 152 5.05 6.44 21.75
CA ASN A 152 3.66 6.90 21.51
C ASN A 152 3.53 7.93 20.39
N LYS A 153 4.46 7.92 19.47
CA LYS A 153 4.43 8.74 18.26
C LYS A 153 4.50 7.84 17.04
N THR A 154 3.77 8.23 16.01
CA THR A 154 3.76 7.56 14.72
C THR A 154 4.63 8.34 13.74
N PHE A 155 5.53 7.65 13.07
CA PHE A 155 6.41 8.20 12.04
C PHE A 155 6.15 7.51 10.72
N LEU A 156 5.98 8.29 9.67
CA LEU A 156 5.84 7.82 8.30
C LEU A 156 7.19 7.95 7.59
N LEU A 157 7.66 6.86 7.02
CA LEU A 157 8.82 6.84 6.13
C LEU A 157 8.33 7.00 4.69
N THR A 158 9.00 7.86 3.95
CA THR A 158 8.71 8.12 2.54
C THR A 158 9.95 7.96 1.67
N ALA A 159 9.76 7.57 0.43
CA ALA A 159 10.76 7.68 -0.63
C ALA A 159 10.36 8.86 -1.53
N GLU A 160 11.24 9.85 -1.67
CA GLU A 160 10.91 11.12 -2.30
C GLU A 160 11.87 11.52 -3.40
N SER A 161 11.32 12.17 -4.44
CA SER A 161 12.10 12.74 -5.55
C SER A 161 11.48 14.05 -6.04
N ASP A 162 12.33 15.02 -6.44
CA ASP A 162 11.88 16.23 -7.14
C ASP A 162 11.75 16.04 -8.64
N LYS A 163 12.26 14.93 -9.18
CA LYS A 163 12.25 14.64 -10.61
C LYS A 163 10.95 13.92 -10.96
N SER A 164 10.04 14.63 -11.59
CA SER A 164 8.69 14.14 -11.89
C SER A 164 8.60 13.16 -13.08
N TRP A 165 9.68 12.95 -13.86
CA TRP A 165 9.69 12.11 -15.06
C TRP A 165 10.88 11.14 -15.12
N PHE A 166 10.62 9.96 -15.52
CA PHE A 166 11.21 8.62 -15.55
C PHE A 166 12.72 8.43 -15.74
N CYS A 167 13.51 9.43 -15.97
CA CYS A 167 14.96 9.23 -16.16
C CYS A 167 15.74 9.85 -15.01
N ASP A 168 16.65 9.08 -14.43
CA ASP A 168 17.59 9.51 -13.39
C ASP A 168 16.96 10.06 -12.11
N GLN A 169 15.88 9.40 -11.64
CA GLN A 169 15.28 9.74 -10.35
C GLN A 169 16.24 9.37 -9.21
N GLU A 170 16.68 10.38 -8.49
CA GLU A 170 17.33 10.21 -7.20
C GLU A 170 16.25 10.22 -6.12
N TYR A 171 16.16 9.14 -5.36
CA TYR A 171 15.27 9.05 -4.22
C TYR A 171 16.02 9.28 -2.93
N ILE A 172 15.42 10.09 -2.06
CA ILE A 172 15.84 10.20 -0.66
C ILE A 172 14.78 9.59 0.24
N THR A 173 15.20 9.11 1.40
CA THR A 173 14.29 8.65 2.44
C THR A 173 14.12 9.75 3.46
N ASN A 174 12.88 10.14 3.71
CA ASN A 174 12.51 11.06 4.77
C ASN A 174 11.65 10.39 5.83
N VAL A 175 11.62 11.00 7.01
CA VAL A 175 10.84 10.52 8.16
C VAL A 175 10.03 11.68 8.71
N TYR A 176 8.71 11.52 8.76
CA TYR A 176 7.78 12.54 9.23
C TYR A 176 7.00 12.02 10.44
N GLN A 177 6.87 12.82 11.47
CA GLN A 177 5.92 12.54 12.51
C GLN A 177 4.52 12.84 11.97
N VAL A 178 3.65 11.83 12.02
CA VAL A 178 2.22 11.93 11.65
C VAL A 178 1.37 11.85 12.91
N VAL A 179 0.24 12.53 12.89
CA VAL A 179 -0.67 12.62 14.04
C VAL A 179 -1.79 11.59 13.91
#